data_16734eaa3701560ae078265b31f4481e
#
_entry.id   16734eaa3701560ae078265b31f4481e
#
_cell.length_a   1.000
_cell.length_b   1.000
_cell.length_c   1.000
_cell.angle_alpha   90.00
_cell.angle_beta   90.00
_cell.angle_gamma   90.00
#
_symmetry.space_group_name_H-M   'P 1'
#
loop_
_entity.id
_entity.type
_entity.pdbx_description
1 polymer ?
#
loop_
_entity_poly.entity_id
_entity_poly.type
_entity_poly.pdbx_seq_one_letter_code
_entity_poly.pdbx_strand_id
1 'polypeptide(L)'
;YSSLSENQKKNYECSLDGVSALALPKPKSKEEEEKLVERFLRGLEKLLSQKDNWLFWQPLMQSLESCVRCQTCSDACPVYVSSGNQEIYRPTYKSDILRRIINKYIKKRGKIITKLMGDDIELNWPTVARLAELAYRCSLCRRCAQHCPLGSDNGLIGRELRKLFSQEMGIAPKELHDSGTVQQLRVGASTGISSAAFQGMVDFMEDEIEEKWGKRIKIPVDKEGADILLIHN
;
A
#
# COMPACT_ATOMS: atom_id res chain seq x y z
N TYR A 1 19.37 5.79 -10.68
CA TYR A 1 18.29 5.03 -11.29
C TYR A 1 18.65 4.82 -12.74
N SER A 2 18.79 3.55 -13.12
CA SER A 2 18.97 3.21 -14.53
C SER A 2 17.74 3.71 -15.31
N SER A 3 17.96 4.39 -16.43
CA SER A 3 16.91 4.70 -17.37
C SER A 3 16.22 3.39 -17.77
N LEU A 4 14.89 3.41 -17.83
CA LEU A 4 14.13 2.24 -18.27
C LEU A 4 14.59 1.83 -19.67
N SER A 5 14.80 0.54 -19.87
CA SER A 5 14.98 -0.01 -21.22
C SER A 5 13.71 0.21 -22.05
N GLU A 6 13.84 0.23 -23.40
CA GLU A 6 12.68 0.40 -24.28
C GLU A 6 11.62 -0.70 -24.10
N ASN A 7 12.03 -1.92 -23.76
CA ASN A 7 11.09 -3.00 -23.41
C ASN A 7 10.37 -2.74 -22.10
N GLN A 8 11.05 -2.17 -21.10
CA GLN A 8 10.41 -1.75 -19.87
C GLN A 8 9.44 -0.59 -20.08
N LYS A 9 9.74 0.36 -20.98
CA LYS A 9 8.82 1.43 -21.38
C LYS A 9 7.56 0.88 -22.04
N LYS A 10 7.68 -0.10 -22.94
CA LYS A 10 6.52 -0.78 -23.55
C LYS A 10 5.65 -1.53 -22.51
N ASN A 11 6.26 -2.13 -21.49
CA ASN A 11 5.53 -2.79 -20.41
C ASN A 11 4.76 -1.83 -19.51
N TYR A 12 5.02 -0.51 -19.57
CA TYR A 12 4.20 0.49 -18.89
C TYR A 12 2.77 0.58 -19.40
N GLU A 13 2.50 0.12 -20.60
CA GLU A 13 1.13 0.11 -21.12
C GLU A 13 0.25 -0.94 -20.43
N CYS A 14 0.85 -1.93 -19.79
CA CYS A 14 0.11 -3.03 -19.16
C CYS A 14 0.29 -3.07 -17.64
N SER A 15 1.51 -3.25 -17.17
CA SER A 15 1.93 -3.21 -15.76
C SER A 15 3.44 -3.50 -15.69
N LEU A 16 4.07 -3.27 -14.51
CA LEU A 16 5.51 -3.49 -14.31
C LEU A 16 5.95 -4.93 -14.62
N ASP A 17 5.09 -5.90 -14.42
CA ASP A 17 5.37 -7.34 -14.58
C ASP A 17 4.22 -8.11 -15.24
N GLY A 18 3.26 -7.42 -15.85
CA GLY A 18 2.09 -8.04 -16.51
C GLY A 18 1.04 -8.63 -15.55
N VAL A 19 1.18 -8.46 -14.25
CA VAL A 19 0.32 -9.09 -13.23
C VAL A 19 -0.52 -8.09 -12.43
N SER A 20 -0.36 -6.78 -12.66
CA SER A 20 -1.12 -5.77 -11.93
C SER A 20 -2.57 -5.69 -12.41
N ALA A 21 -3.51 -5.84 -11.47
CA ALA A 21 -4.94 -5.61 -11.69
C ALA A 21 -5.34 -4.12 -11.60
N LEU A 22 -4.37 -3.20 -11.56
CA LEU A 22 -4.63 -1.76 -11.53
C LEU A 22 -5.08 -1.27 -12.90
N ALA A 23 -6.28 -0.71 -12.98
CA ALA A 23 -6.75 0.02 -14.14
C ALA A 23 -6.11 1.41 -14.16
N LEU A 24 -4.85 1.49 -14.55
CA LEU A 24 -4.13 2.76 -14.68
C LEU A 24 -4.67 3.56 -15.89
N PRO A 25 -4.96 4.85 -15.73
CA PRO A 25 -5.30 5.72 -16.84
C PRO A 25 -4.22 5.72 -17.94
N LYS A 26 -4.66 5.68 -19.19
CA LYS A 26 -3.79 5.76 -20.37
C LYS A 26 -4.02 7.10 -21.06
N PRO A 27 -3.24 8.16 -20.73
CA PRO A 27 -3.40 9.47 -21.35
C PRO A 27 -3.08 9.36 -22.85
N LYS A 28 -3.93 9.99 -23.67
CA LYS A 28 -3.78 10.03 -25.12
C LYS A 28 -3.06 11.30 -25.60
N SER A 29 -2.94 12.30 -24.73
CA SER A 29 -2.29 13.57 -25.02
C SER A 29 -1.41 14.02 -23.85
N LYS A 30 -0.48 14.94 -24.14
CA LYS A 30 0.34 15.57 -23.08
C LYS A 30 -0.51 16.34 -22.06
N GLU A 31 -1.59 16.96 -22.51
CA GLU A 31 -2.50 17.71 -21.64
C GLU A 31 -3.23 16.79 -20.65
N GLU A 32 -3.61 15.59 -21.07
CA GLU A 32 -4.19 14.58 -20.17
C GLU A 32 -3.16 14.09 -19.17
N GLU A 33 -1.92 13.89 -19.61
CA GLU A 33 -0.81 13.50 -18.74
C GLU A 33 -0.55 14.57 -17.68
N GLU A 34 -0.46 15.83 -18.06
CA GLU A 34 -0.26 16.95 -17.16
C GLU A 34 -1.38 17.06 -16.12
N LYS A 35 -2.64 16.89 -16.52
CA LYS A 35 -3.79 16.88 -15.59
C LYS A 35 -3.70 15.74 -14.57
N LEU A 36 -3.25 14.55 -14.98
CA LEU A 36 -3.05 13.43 -14.06
C LEU A 36 -1.92 13.70 -13.07
N VAL A 37 -0.82 14.29 -13.54
CA VAL A 37 0.30 14.67 -12.68
C VAL A 37 -0.09 15.77 -11.69
N GLU A 38 -0.83 16.78 -12.13
CA GLU A 38 -1.37 17.82 -11.25
C GLU A 38 -2.30 17.24 -10.18
N ARG A 39 -3.17 16.32 -10.58
CA ARG A 39 -4.07 15.63 -9.65
C ARG A 39 -3.30 14.85 -8.60
N PHE A 40 -2.24 14.15 -9.01
CA PHE A 40 -1.33 13.48 -8.09
C PHE A 40 -0.67 14.46 -7.12
N LEU A 41 -0.13 15.59 -7.61
CA LEU A 41 0.51 16.59 -6.75
C LEU A 41 -0.46 17.19 -5.73
N ARG A 42 -1.68 17.52 -6.12
CA ARG A 42 -2.73 17.99 -5.19
C ARG A 42 -3.06 16.94 -4.12
N GLY A 43 -3.17 15.66 -4.52
CA GLY A 43 -3.36 14.56 -3.57
C GLY A 43 -2.18 14.41 -2.62
N LEU A 44 -0.96 14.60 -3.13
CA LEU A 44 0.25 14.55 -2.31
C LEU A 44 0.32 15.72 -1.31
N GLU A 45 -0.08 16.92 -1.70
CA GLU A 45 -0.19 18.05 -0.78
C GLU A 45 -1.17 17.77 0.37
N LYS A 46 -2.32 17.19 0.10
CA LYS A 46 -3.28 16.76 1.13
C LYS A 46 -2.68 15.68 2.05
N LEU A 47 -2.00 14.70 1.46
CA LEU A 47 -1.36 13.62 2.22
C LEU A 47 -0.29 14.16 3.18
N LEU A 48 0.41 15.20 2.79
CA LEU A 48 1.44 15.87 3.58
C LEU A 48 0.90 17.01 4.45
N SER A 49 -0.40 17.25 4.44
CA SER A 49 -1.05 18.26 5.28
C SER A 49 -1.36 17.71 6.66
N GLN A 50 -0.94 18.42 7.71
CA GLN A 50 -1.30 18.09 9.09
C GLN A 50 -2.82 18.15 9.30
N LYS A 51 -3.51 19.07 8.61
CA LYS A 51 -4.96 19.23 8.71
C LYS A 51 -5.73 18.07 8.09
N ASP A 52 -5.32 17.64 6.89
CA ASP A 52 -6.07 16.64 6.12
C ASP A 52 -5.64 15.21 6.48
N ASN A 53 -4.44 15.02 7.05
CA ASN A 53 -3.90 13.72 7.42
C ASN A 53 -3.36 13.70 8.87
N TRP A 54 -4.10 14.31 9.79
CA TRP A 54 -3.65 14.54 11.18
C TRP A 54 -3.24 13.26 11.93
N LEU A 55 -3.90 12.11 11.67
CA LEU A 55 -3.58 10.83 12.32
C LEU A 55 -2.23 10.25 11.88
N PHE A 56 -1.90 10.37 10.60
CA PHE A 56 -0.75 9.69 10.02
C PHE A 56 0.31 10.65 9.46
N TRP A 57 0.07 11.96 9.53
CA TRP A 57 1.01 12.96 9.06
C TRP A 57 2.37 12.83 9.74
N GLN A 58 2.40 12.82 11.08
CA GLN A 58 3.66 12.76 11.82
C GLN A 58 4.41 11.43 11.63
N PRO A 59 3.78 10.23 11.74
CA PRO A 59 4.43 8.96 11.43
C PRO A 59 4.93 8.88 9.98
N LEU A 60 4.19 9.44 9.02
CA LEU A 60 4.59 9.48 7.61
C LEU A 60 5.85 10.34 7.43
N MET A 61 5.85 11.55 7.96
CA MET A 61 7.00 12.45 7.87
C MET A 61 8.22 11.86 8.55
N GLN A 62 8.08 11.28 9.73
CA GLN A 62 9.16 10.57 10.40
C GLN A 62 9.72 9.44 9.54
N SER A 63 8.86 8.58 8.97
CA SER A 63 9.29 7.47 8.13
C SER A 63 10.02 7.94 6.86
N LEU A 64 9.60 9.04 6.26
CA LEU A 64 10.24 9.63 5.08
C LEU A 64 11.58 10.28 5.39
N GLU A 65 11.71 10.93 6.55
CA GLU A 65 12.89 11.72 6.92
C GLU A 65 13.97 10.88 7.62
N SER A 66 13.58 9.89 8.43
CA SER A 66 14.54 9.03 9.15
C SER A 66 15.23 7.98 8.26
N CYS A 67 14.73 7.72 7.06
CA CYS A 67 15.29 6.69 6.18
C CYS A 67 16.64 7.12 5.60
N VAL A 68 17.73 6.49 6.05
CA VAL A 68 19.11 6.69 5.56
C VAL A 68 19.48 5.79 4.38
N ARG A 69 18.54 5.03 3.83
CA ARG A 69 18.73 4.14 2.66
C ARG A 69 19.80 3.05 2.86
N CYS A 70 20.01 2.58 4.08
CA CYS A 70 20.94 1.50 4.41
C CYS A 70 20.54 0.13 3.81
N GLN A 71 19.27 0.00 3.37
CA GLN A 71 18.68 -1.17 2.71
C GLN A 71 18.54 -2.44 3.58
N THR A 72 18.83 -2.40 4.87
CA THR A 72 18.65 -3.51 5.80
C THR A 72 17.24 -4.12 5.75
N CYS A 73 16.23 -3.31 5.41
CA CYS A 73 14.84 -3.77 5.26
C CYS A 73 14.58 -4.60 4.00
N SER A 74 15.52 -4.68 3.04
CA SER A 74 15.32 -5.37 1.77
C SER A 74 15.21 -6.88 1.96
N ASP A 75 16.09 -7.46 2.76
CA ASP A 75 16.13 -8.91 3.00
C ASP A 75 14.91 -9.42 3.77
N ALA A 76 14.27 -8.52 4.53
CA ALA A 76 13.02 -8.82 5.24
C ALA A 76 11.77 -8.69 4.35
N CYS A 77 11.88 -8.13 3.15
CA CYS A 77 10.75 -7.87 2.27
C CYS A 77 10.41 -9.10 1.41
N PRO A 78 9.23 -9.74 1.61
CA PRO A 78 8.87 -10.91 0.83
C PRO A 78 8.76 -10.60 -0.67
N VAL A 79 8.30 -9.40 -1.04
CA VAL A 79 8.16 -8.99 -2.44
C VAL A 79 9.53 -8.84 -3.11
N TYR A 80 10.50 -8.24 -2.41
CA TYR A 80 11.86 -8.10 -2.92
C TYR A 80 12.52 -9.47 -3.10
N VAL A 81 12.47 -10.33 -2.08
CA VAL A 81 13.08 -11.67 -2.12
C VAL A 81 12.43 -12.54 -3.20
N SER A 82 11.10 -12.57 -3.30
CA SER A 82 10.39 -13.38 -4.30
C SER A 82 10.58 -12.90 -5.74
N SER A 83 10.94 -11.63 -5.92
CA SER A 83 11.24 -11.07 -7.25
C SER A 83 12.64 -11.44 -7.80
N GLY A 84 13.42 -12.20 -7.05
CA GLY A 84 14.83 -12.44 -7.38
C GLY A 84 15.73 -11.23 -7.09
N ASN A 85 15.39 -10.49 -6.05
CA ASN A 85 16.13 -9.31 -5.55
C ASN A 85 16.18 -8.15 -6.56
N GLN A 86 15.10 -7.95 -7.33
CA GLN A 86 15.01 -6.83 -8.24
C GLN A 86 14.92 -5.51 -7.47
N GLU A 87 15.81 -4.58 -7.79
CA GLU A 87 15.97 -3.30 -7.07
C GLU A 87 14.68 -2.46 -6.98
N ILE A 88 13.85 -2.51 -8.01
CA ILE A 88 12.58 -1.78 -8.07
C ILE A 88 11.61 -2.19 -6.94
N TYR A 89 11.71 -3.42 -6.44
CA TYR A 89 10.84 -3.94 -5.37
C TYR A 89 11.41 -3.75 -3.96
N ARG A 90 12.57 -3.13 -3.81
CA ARG A 90 13.09 -2.75 -2.50
C ARG A 90 12.11 -1.86 -1.76
N PRO A 91 11.90 -2.06 -0.45
CA PRO A 91 11.02 -1.18 0.33
C PRO A 91 11.38 0.29 0.21
N THR A 92 12.68 0.60 0.19
CA THR A 92 13.23 1.96 0.08
C THR A 92 13.06 2.59 -1.30
N TYR A 93 12.81 1.83 -2.35
CA TYR A 93 12.71 2.36 -3.72
C TYR A 93 11.54 3.33 -3.86
N LYS A 94 10.32 2.91 -3.47
CA LYS A 94 9.14 3.79 -3.54
C LYS A 94 9.22 5.00 -2.61
N SER A 95 9.80 4.83 -1.43
CA SER A 95 9.97 5.93 -0.48
C SER A 95 11.03 6.94 -0.93
N ASP A 96 12.08 6.49 -1.60
CA ASP A 96 13.09 7.39 -2.17
C ASP A 96 12.53 8.21 -3.34
N ILE A 97 11.76 7.59 -4.24
CA ILE A 97 11.05 8.30 -5.31
C ILE A 97 10.11 9.35 -4.72
N LEU A 98 9.28 8.96 -3.74
CA LEU A 98 8.34 9.86 -3.08
C LEU A 98 9.07 11.04 -2.44
N ARG A 99 10.17 10.79 -1.72
CA ARG A 99 10.97 11.83 -1.08
C ARG A 99 11.58 12.81 -2.09
N ARG A 100 12.07 12.33 -3.24
CA ARG A 100 12.58 13.18 -4.32
C ARG A 100 11.49 14.06 -4.90
N ILE A 101 10.29 13.50 -5.15
CA ILE A 101 9.13 14.27 -5.60
C ILE A 101 8.79 15.36 -4.58
N ILE A 102 8.71 15.01 -3.28
CA ILE A 102 8.42 15.97 -2.22
C ILE A 102 9.45 17.09 -2.19
N ASN A 103 10.74 16.77 -2.22
CA ASN A 103 11.81 17.76 -2.16
C ASN A 103 11.78 18.71 -3.36
N LYS A 104 11.54 18.20 -4.56
CA LYS A 104 11.58 19.00 -5.79
C LYS A 104 10.28 19.78 -6.01
N TYR A 105 9.12 19.14 -5.86
CA TYR A 105 7.84 19.71 -6.31
C TYR A 105 7.01 20.31 -5.17
N ILE A 106 7.09 19.76 -3.95
CA ILE A 106 6.33 20.26 -2.80
C ILE A 106 7.15 21.28 -2.00
N LYS A 107 8.35 20.88 -1.55
CA LYS A 107 9.27 21.76 -0.81
C LYS A 107 9.96 22.79 -1.71
N LYS A 108 9.82 22.67 -3.03
CA LYS A 108 10.37 23.57 -4.06
C LYS A 108 11.84 23.94 -3.82
N ARG A 109 12.65 22.96 -3.41
CA ARG A 109 14.09 23.15 -3.24
C ARG A 109 14.74 23.60 -4.56
N GLY A 110 15.64 24.56 -4.52
CA GLY A 110 16.28 25.11 -5.72
C GLY A 110 16.96 24.03 -6.58
N LYS A 111 16.99 24.22 -7.91
CA LYS A 111 17.54 23.24 -8.88
C LYS A 111 18.97 22.78 -8.54
N ILE A 112 19.81 23.69 -8.06
CA ILE A 112 21.20 23.37 -7.68
C ILE A 112 21.22 22.42 -6.47
N ILE A 113 20.39 22.68 -5.47
CA ILE A 113 20.32 21.86 -4.27
C ILE A 113 19.76 20.48 -4.59
N THR A 114 18.70 20.40 -5.39
CA THR A 114 18.10 19.11 -5.79
C THR A 114 19.07 18.26 -6.60
N LYS A 115 19.86 18.88 -7.49
CA LYS A 115 20.89 18.19 -8.26
C LYS A 115 22.04 17.69 -7.39
N LEU A 116 22.52 18.53 -6.46
CA LEU A 116 23.60 18.18 -5.54
C LEU A 116 23.21 17.05 -4.58
N MET A 117 21.95 17.05 -4.12
CA MET A 117 21.41 16.04 -3.20
C MET A 117 20.94 14.76 -3.92
N GLY A 118 21.03 14.69 -5.24
CA GLY A 118 20.54 13.56 -6.04
C GLY A 118 19.01 13.44 -6.01
N ASP A 119 18.30 14.51 -5.69
CA ASP A 119 16.82 14.56 -5.66
C ASP A 119 16.22 14.96 -7.03
N ASP A 120 17.04 15.05 -8.09
CA ASP A 120 16.56 15.40 -9.42
C ASP A 120 15.80 14.22 -10.02
N ILE A 121 14.49 14.37 -10.15
CA ILE A 121 13.58 13.40 -10.74
C ILE A 121 12.62 14.13 -11.67
N GLU A 122 12.36 13.54 -12.84
CA GLU A 122 11.31 13.99 -13.72
C GLU A 122 9.97 13.41 -13.28
N LEU A 123 9.01 14.28 -13.00
CA LEU A 123 7.65 13.88 -12.65
C LEU A 123 6.79 13.89 -13.92
N ASN A 124 6.53 12.71 -14.42
CA ASN A 124 5.67 12.42 -15.54
C ASN A 124 4.69 11.31 -15.16
N TRP A 125 3.71 11.05 -16.01
CA TRP A 125 2.71 10.02 -15.74
C TRP A 125 3.31 8.62 -15.53
N PRO A 126 4.30 8.14 -16.33
CA PRO A 126 4.97 6.88 -16.08
C PRO A 126 5.58 6.74 -14.69
N THR A 127 6.17 7.81 -14.15
CA THR A 127 6.72 7.83 -12.78
C THR A 127 5.61 7.67 -11.74
N VAL A 128 4.49 8.38 -11.90
CA VAL A 128 3.31 8.30 -11.01
C VAL A 128 2.67 6.91 -11.08
N ALA A 129 2.47 6.38 -12.29
CA ALA A 129 1.89 5.06 -12.52
C ALA A 129 2.74 3.95 -11.86
N ARG A 130 4.07 4.03 -12.02
CA ARG A 130 5.01 3.11 -11.34
C ARG A 130 4.87 3.20 -9.82
N LEU A 131 4.77 4.40 -9.27
CA LEU A 131 4.63 4.56 -7.82
C LEU A 131 3.30 3.94 -7.32
N ALA A 132 2.22 4.04 -8.10
CA ALA A 132 0.96 3.36 -7.81
C ALA A 132 1.13 1.84 -7.77
N GLU A 133 1.74 1.25 -8.80
CA GLU A 133 1.97 -0.19 -8.85
C GLU A 133 2.83 -0.67 -7.68
N LEU A 134 3.92 0.02 -7.36
CA LEU A 134 4.78 -0.33 -6.23
C LEU A 134 4.05 -0.22 -4.88
N ALA A 135 3.13 0.74 -4.74
CA ALA A 135 2.31 0.86 -3.55
C ALA A 135 1.37 -0.35 -3.40
N TYR A 136 0.77 -0.82 -4.50
CA TYR A 136 -0.14 -1.98 -4.46
C TYR A 136 0.58 -3.34 -4.46
N ARG A 137 1.85 -3.42 -4.87
CA ARG A 137 2.68 -4.62 -4.69
C ARG A 137 3.11 -4.85 -3.24
N CYS A 138 3.14 -3.82 -2.44
CA CYS A 138 3.49 -3.94 -1.02
C CYS A 138 2.40 -4.75 -0.29
N SER A 139 2.76 -5.85 0.38
CA SER A 139 1.81 -6.64 1.19
C SER A 139 1.39 -5.96 2.51
N LEU A 140 1.92 -4.77 2.82
CA LEU A 140 1.70 -4.02 4.06
C LEU A 140 2.06 -4.78 5.35
N CYS A 141 2.87 -5.82 5.25
CA CYS A 141 3.25 -6.69 6.39
C CYS A 141 4.14 -6.01 7.44
N ARG A 142 4.69 -4.83 7.15
CA ARG A 142 5.54 -4.02 8.02
C ARG A 142 6.85 -4.69 8.51
N ARG A 143 7.25 -5.82 7.95
CA ARG A 143 8.54 -6.45 8.27
C ARG A 143 9.71 -5.48 8.05
N CYS A 144 9.64 -4.63 7.02
CA CYS A 144 10.63 -3.59 6.77
C CYS A 144 10.78 -2.60 7.92
N ALA A 145 9.70 -2.27 8.64
CA ALA A 145 9.75 -1.42 9.83
C ALA A 145 10.40 -2.13 11.02
N GLN A 146 10.09 -3.42 11.22
CA GLN A 146 10.66 -4.23 12.29
C GLN A 146 12.18 -4.43 12.14
N HIS A 147 12.67 -4.53 10.89
CA HIS A 147 14.09 -4.67 10.58
C HIS A 147 14.83 -3.33 10.45
N CYS A 148 14.12 -2.20 10.52
CA CYS A 148 14.74 -0.89 10.38
C CYS A 148 15.36 -0.43 11.71
N PRO A 149 16.68 -0.18 11.77
CA PRO A 149 17.31 0.29 13.01
C PRO A 149 16.86 1.70 13.43
N LEU A 150 16.28 2.46 12.50
CA LEU A 150 15.78 3.82 12.73
C LEU A 150 14.25 3.91 12.81
N GLY A 151 13.54 2.78 12.74
CA GLY A 151 12.09 2.73 12.82
C GLY A 151 11.35 3.32 11.61
N SER A 152 12.01 3.49 10.45
CA SER A 152 11.36 3.95 9.23
C SER A 152 10.41 2.89 8.68
N ASP A 153 9.13 3.24 8.50
CA ASP A 153 8.07 2.33 8.11
C ASP A 153 7.67 2.48 6.63
N ASN A 154 8.32 1.69 5.77
CA ASN A 154 7.97 1.65 4.34
C ASN A 154 6.61 1.00 4.06
N GLY A 155 6.05 0.21 4.99
CA GLY A 155 4.68 -0.30 4.91
C GLY A 155 3.66 0.81 5.10
N LEU A 156 3.87 1.69 6.08
CA LEU A 156 3.05 2.89 6.27
C LEU A 156 3.09 3.79 5.04
N ILE A 157 4.28 4.06 4.48
CA ILE A 157 4.41 4.83 3.24
C ILE A 157 3.60 4.19 2.10
N GLY A 158 3.67 2.86 1.95
CA GLY A 158 2.87 2.14 0.95
C GLY A 158 1.37 2.28 1.16
N ARG A 159 0.90 2.25 2.41
CA ARG A 159 -0.51 2.44 2.75
C ARG A 159 -0.98 3.86 2.43
N GLU A 160 -0.22 4.86 2.82
CA GLU A 160 -0.58 6.26 2.57
C GLU A 160 -0.57 6.59 1.05
N LEU A 161 0.35 6.01 0.30
CA LEU A 161 0.31 6.09 -1.16
C LEU A 161 -0.96 5.46 -1.74
N ARG A 162 -1.40 4.29 -1.25
CA ARG A 162 -2.67 3.68 -1.69
C ARG A 162 -3.86 4.58 -1.37
N LYS A 163 -3.87 5.22 -0.21
CA LYS A 163 -4.89 6.21 0.16
C LYS A 163 -4.94 7.35 -0.87
N LEU A 164 -3.78 7.92 -1.23
CA LEU A 164 -3.68 8.95 -2.26
C LEU A 164 -4.24 8.45 -3.60
N PHE A 165 -3.76 7.30 -4.07
CA PHE A 165 -4.16 6.77 -5.37
C PHE A 165 -5.65 6.41 -5.42
N SER A 166 -6.20 5.79 -4.39
CA SER A 166 -7.61 5.43 -4.36
C SER A 166 -8.53 6.65 -4.21
N GLN A 167 -8.25 7.54 -3.25
CA GLN A 167 -9.15 8.64 -2.92
C GLN A 167 -9.03 9.81 -3.89
N GLU A 168 -7.81 10.19 -4.26
CA GLU A 168 -7.60 11.38 -5.09
C GLU A 168 -7.56 11.06 -6.58
N MET A 169 -7.13 9.87 -6.96
CA MET A 169 -6.97 9.49 -8.36
C MET A 169 -7.96 8.44 -8.86
N GLY A 170 -8.69 7.77 -7.98
CA GLY A 170 -9.59 6.68 -8.34
C GLY A 170 -8.87 5.43 -8.83
N ILE A 171 -7.60 5.25 -8.47
CA ILE A 171 -6.77 4.12 -8.88
C ILE A 171 -6.73 3.11 -7.73
N ALA A 172 -7.45 2.00 -7.90
CA ALA A 172 -7.44 0.86 -6.98
C ALA A 172 -7.75 -0.44 -7.76
N PRO A 173 -7.32 -1.61 -7.27
CA PRO A 173 -7.75 -2.87 -7.82
C PRO A 173 -9.27 -3.03 -7.66
N LYS A 174 -9.97 -3.27 -8.76
CA LYS A 174 -11.44 -3.38 -8.75
C LYS A 174 -11.89 -4.56 -7.89
N GLU A 175 -11.21 -5.68 -7.99
CA GLU A 175 -11.48 -6.90 -7.23
C GLU A 175 -11.34 -6.66 -5.71
N LEU A 176 -10.33 -5.91 -5.30
CA LEU A 176 -10.15 -5.54 -3.88
C LEU A 176 -11.29 -4.66 -3.37
N HIS A 177 -11.80 -3.77 -4.23
CA HIS A 177 -12.96 -2.95 -3.90
C HIS A 177 -14.23 -3.79 -3.80
N ASP A 178 -14.56 -4.55 -4.85
CA ASP A 178 -15.81 -5.29 -4.99
C ASP A 178 -15.88 -6.48 -4.01
N SER A 179 -14.80 -7.27 -3.93
CA SER A 179 -14.75 -8.50 -3.12
C SER A 179 -14.17 -8.30 -1.71
N GLY A 180 -13.74 -7.11 -1.35
CA GLY A 180 -13.25 -6.78 -0.02
C GLY A 180 -14.04 -5.65 0.60
N THR A 181 -13.85 -4.42 0.12
CA THR A 181 -14.44 -3.22 0.74
C THR A 181 -15.97 -3.24 0.75
N VAL A 182 -16.59 -3.59 -0.39
CA VAL A 182 -18.06 -3.63 -0.51
C VAL A 182 -18.64 -4.74 0.36
N GLN A 183 -17.99 -5.89 0.41
CA GLN A 183 -18.40 -6.99 1.30
C GLN A 183 -18.29 -6.59 2.78
N GLN A 184 -17.18 -5.99 3.18
CA GLN A 184 -17.00 -5.46 4.55
C GLN A 184 -18.11 -4.50 4.95
N LEU A 185 -18.50 -3.60 4.03
CA LEU A 185 -19.58 -2.62 4.30
C LEU A 185 -20.98 -3.26 4.35
N ARG A 186 -21.20 -4.35 3.64
CA ARG A 186 -22.50 -5.02 3.59
C ARG A 186 -22.75 -6.00 4.73
N VAL A 187 -21.74 -6.79 5.07
CA VAL A 187 -21.90 -7.92 6.03
C VAL A 187 -20.99 -7.83 7.24
N GLY A 188 -20.15 -6.81 7.33
CA GLY A 188 -19.21 -6.65 8.45
C GLY A 188 -17.93 -7.49 8.33
N ALA A 189 -17.79 -8.31 7.29
CA ALA A 189 -16.62 -9.15 7.05
C ALA A 189 -16.09 -8.99 5.62
N SER A 190 -14.78 -8.84 5.48
CA SER A 190 -14.11 -8.74 4.16
C SER A 190 -14.22 -10.02 3.34
N THR A 191 -14.42 -11.17 3.99
CA THR A 191 -14.66 -12.48 3.37
C THR A 191 -16.08 -12.66 2.85
N GLY A 192 -17.01 -11.75 3.18
CA GLY A 192 -18.42 -11.85 2.81
C GLY A 192 -19.24 -12.83 3.67
N ILE A 193 -18.66 -13.36 4.75
CA ILE A 193 -19.36 -14.28 5.67
C ILE A 193 -20.38 -13.47 6.48
N SER A 194 -21.66 -13.84 6.39
CA SER A 194 -22.70 -13.26 7.23
C SER A 194 -22.67 -13.84 8.65
N SER A 195 -23.24 -13.13 9.62
CA SER A 195 -23.36 -13.63 11.01
C SER A 195 -24.05 -14.98 11.09
N ALA A 196 -25.09 -15.21 10.27
CA ALA A 196 -25.77 -16.51 10.22
C ALA A 196 -24.87 -17.63 9.68
N ALA A 197 -24.06 -17.36 8.65
CA ALA A 197 -23.12 -18.34 8.13
C ALA A 197 -22.00 -18.64 9.13
N PHE A 198 -21.52 -17.61 9.86
CA PHE A 198 -20.56 -17.79 10.94
C PHE A 198 -21.13 -18.68 12.06
N GLN A 199 -22.38 -18.41 12.51
CA GLN A 199 -23.03 -19.24 13.53
C GLN A 199 -23.15 -20.69 13.06
N GLY A 200 -23.55 -20.95 11.80
CA GLY A 200 -23.59 -22.29 11.24
C GLY A 200 -22.24 -23.01 11.22
N MET A 201 -21.13 -22.29 11.02
CA MET A 201 -19.79 -22.86 11.14
C MET A 201 -19.47 -23.23 12.60
N VAL A 202 -19.86 -22.39 13.55
CA VAL A 202 -19.68 -22.67 15.00
C VAL A 202 -20.45 -23.91 15.39
N ASP A 203 -21.75 -24.00 15.01
CA ASP A 203 -22.59 -25.15 15.30
C ASP A 203 -22.02 -26.45 14.72
N PHE A 204 -21.52 -26.38 13.48
CA PHE A 204 -20.86 -27.52 12.84
C PHE A 204 -19.59 -27.97 13.60
N MET A 205 -18.78 -27.04 14.07
CA MET A 205 -17.59 -27.37 14.86
C MET A 205 -17.97 -27.97 16.23
N GLU A 206 -19.04 -27.52 16.87
CA GLU A 206 -19.57 -28.11 18.09
C GLU A 206 -19.99 -29.57 17.89
N ASP A 207 -20.70 -29.86 16.79
CA ASP A 207 -21.13 -31.22 16.44
C ASP A 207 -19.93 -32.13 16.12
N GLU A 208 -18.91 -31.67 15.40
CA GLU A 208 -17.69 -32.43 15.14
C GLU A 208 -16.93 -32.79 16.46
N ILE A 209 -16.88 -31.86 17.39
CA ILE A 209 -16.23 -32.08 18.70
C ILE A 209 -17.02 -33.12 19.51
N GLU A 210 -18.36 -33.04 19.50
CA GLU A 210 -19.21 -34.00 20.18
C GLU A 210 -19.03 -35.42 19.59
N GLU A 211 -18.98 -35.54 18.26
CA GLU A 211 -18.76 -36.80 17.58
C GLU A 211 -17.38 -37.43 17.88
N LYS A 212 -16.33 -36.61 17.88
CA LYS A 212 -14.96 -37.09 18.11
C LYS A 212 -14.63 -37.43 19.55
N TRP A 213 -15.16 -36.66 20.47
CA TRP A 213 -14.75 -36.71 21.89
C TRP A 213 -15.87 -37.10 22.84
N GLY A 214 -17.10 -37.30 22.38
CA GLY A 214 -18.24 -37.66 23.17
C GLY A 214 -18.63 -36.60 24.21
N LYS A 215 -18.19 -35.36 24.01
CA LYS A 215 -18.47 -34.23 24.91
C LYS A 215 -19.01 -33.07 24.12
N ARG A 216 -20.18 -32.61 24.48
CA ARG A 216 -20.77 -31.41 23.93
C ARG A 216 -20.11 -30.18 24.55
N ILE A 217 -19.35 -29.44 23.76
CA ILE A 217 -18.76 -28.16 24.11
C ILE A 217 -19.55 -27.09 23.40
N LYS A 218 -20.08 -26.12 24.13
CA LYS A 218 -20.74 -24.96 23.53
C LYS A 218 -19.77 -23.81 23.42
N ILE A 219 -19.51 -23.34 22.19
CA ILE A 219 -18.68 -22.19 21.89
C ILE A 219 -19.51 -20.91 22.14
N PRO A 220 -19.18 -20.09 23.12
CA PRO A 220 -19.96 -18.90 23.44
C PRO A 220 -19.73 -17.83 22.35
N VAL A 221 -20.84 -17.34 21.76
CA VAL A 221 -20.86 -16.21 20.84
C VAL A 221 -21.52 -15.03 21.54
N ASP A 222 -20.93 -13.85 21.49
CA ASP A 222 -21.40 -12.59 22.09
C ASP A 222 -21.78 -12.70 23.57
N LYS A 223 -21.02 -13.49 24.35
CA LYS A 223 -21.26 -13.69 25.77
C LYS A 223 -20.75 -12.51 26.58
N GLU A 224 -21.63 -11.82 27.28
CA GLU A 224 -21.27 -10.78 28.24
C GLU A 224 -20.47 -11.33 29.44
N GLY A 225 -19.49 -10.55 29.92
CA GLY A 225 -18.67 -10.92 31.07
C GLY A 225 -17.65 -12.05 30.81
N ALA A 226 -17.30 -12.31 29.56
CA ALA A 226 -16.24 -13.24 29.23
C ALA A 226 -14.85 -12.64 29.53
N ASP A 227 -13.95 -13.45 30.12
CA ASP A 227 -12.57 -13.02 30.43
C ASP A 227 -11.71 -12.81 29.18
N ILE A 228 -12.03 -13.50 28.09
CA ILE A 228 -11.31 -13.44 26.81
C ILE A 228 -12.31 -13.18 25.69
N LEU A 229 -12.05 -12.12 24.90
CA LEU A 229 -12.78 -11.80 23.69
C LEU A 229 -11.95 -12.19 22.46
N LEU A 230 -12.46 -13.14 21.68
CA LEU A 230 -11.90 -13.47 20.35
C LEU A 230 -12.70 -12.73 19.28
N ILE A 231 -12.04 -11.81 18.58
CA ILE A 231 -12.62 -11.12 17.44
C ILE A 231 -12.24 -11.87 16.16
N HIS A 232 -13.24 -12.40 15.48
CA HIS A 232 -13.08 -13.08 14.19
C HIS A 232 -13.43 -12.10 13.06
N ASN A 233 -12.61 -12.13 11.98
CA ASN A 233 -12.80 -11.31 10.78
C ASN A 233 -13.01 -12.22 9.55
#